data_a4a6cb4483a8c9f420bcbbbdec484231
#
_entry.id   a4a6cb4483a8c9f420bcbbbdec484231
#
_cell.length_a   1.000
_cell.length_b   1.000
_cell.length_c   1.000
_cell.angle_alpha   90.00
_cell.angle_beta   90.00
_cell.angle_gamma   90.00
#
_symmetry.space_group_name_H-M   'P 1'
#
loop_
_entity.id
_entity.type
_entity.pdbx_description
1 polymer ?
#
loop_
_entity_poly.entity_id
_entity_poly.type
_entity_poly.pdbx_seq_one_letter_code
_entity_poly.pdbx_strand_id
1 'polypeptide(L)' 'MDQNKLNKQFEQLKKDYKIIFGGDEGQRIFKDLKLRFHEYQTTHQKGDPYETAFLEGQRSVLNFIKAMINSKP' A
#
# COMPACT_ATOMS: atom_id res chain seq x y z
N MET A 1 4.78 -21.67 15.06
CA MET A 1 5.69 -20.51 14.93
C MET A 1 5.53 -19.60 16.13
N ASP A 2 6.63 -19.11 16.65
CA ASP A 2 6.63 -18.24 17.81
C ASP A 2 6.04 -16.85 17.46
N GLN A 3 5.08 -16.37 18.27
CA GLN A 3 4.45 -15.08 18.07
C GLN A 3 5.47 -13.93 18.12
N ASN A 4 6.45 -14.02 19.01
CA ASN A 4 7.49 -13.00 19.10
C ASN A 4 8.33 -12.90 17.84
N LYS A 5 8.60 -14.06 17.21
CA LYS A 5 9.35 -14.09 15.96
C LYS A 5 8.57 -13.43 14.83
N LEU A 6 7.26 -13.68 14.75
CA LEU A 6 6.39 -13.04 13.76
C LEU A 6 6.33 -11.54 13.97
N ASN A 7 6.23 -11.10 15.21
CA ASN A 7 6.19 -9.67 15.53
C ASN A 7 7.48 -8.97 15.12
N LYS A 8 8.64 -9.61 15.35
CA LYS A 8 9.93 -9.04 14.97
C LYS A 8 10.05 -8.93 13.46
N GLN A 9 9.59 -9.93 12.72
CA GLN A 9 9.61 -9.90 11.26
C GLN A 9 8.73 -8.77 10.73
N PHE A 10 7.57 -8.59 11.32
CA PHE A 10 6.64 -7.54 10.91
C PHE A 10 7.23 -6.16 11.20
N GLU A 11 7.85 -5.98 12.36
CA GLU A 11 8.50 -4.72 12.70
C GLU A 11 9.64 -4.39 11.74
N GLN A 12 10.39 -5.40 11.32
CA GLN A 12 11.45 -5.20 10.34
C GLN A 12 10.88 -4.77 8.99
N LEU A 13 9.76 -5.38 8.56
CA LEU A 13 9.11 -4.99 7.31
C LEU A 13 8.66 -3.54 7.33
N LYS A 14 8.11 -3.08 8.45
CA LYS A 14 7.72 -1.66 8.58
C LYS A 14 8.91 -0.74 8.33
N LYS A 15 10.05 -1.07 8.93
CA LYS A 15 11.28 -0.29 8.73
C LYS A 15 11.71 -0.30 7.27
N ASP A 16 11.64 -1.47 6.64
CA ASP A 16 12.03 -1.62 5.24
C ASP A 16 11.15 -0.78 4.33
N TYR A 17 9.83 -0.78 4.56
CA TYR A 17 8.93 0.05 3.79
C TYR A 17 9.28 1.54 3.93
N LYS A 18 9.59 1.98 5.14
CA LYS A 18 9.97 3.37 5.36
C LYS A 18 11.26 3.74 4.66
N ILE A 19 12.23 2.84 4.66
CA ILE A 19 13.52 3.08 3.99
C ILE A 19 13.32 3.16 2.48
N ILE A 20 12.62 2.17 1.91
CA ILE A 20 12.45 2.08 0.45
C ILE A 20 11.62 3.25 -0.09
N PHE A 21 10.53 3.60 0.60
CA PHE A 21 9.61 4.62 0.09
C PHE A 21 9.84 6.01 0.72
N GLY A 22 10.82 6.12 1.61
CA GLY A 22 11.10 7.40 2.28
C GLY A 22 12.05 8.31 1.52
N GLY A 23 12.90 7.75 0.66
CA GLY A 23 13.82 8.54 -0.14
C GLY A 23 13.16 9.10 -1.40
N ASP A 24 13.92 9.90 -2.14
CA ASP A 24 13.40 10.57 -3.33
C ASP A 24 12.91 9.58 -4.38
N GLU A 25 13.70 8.55 -4.64
CA GLU A 25 13.36 7.53 -5.64
C GLU A 25 12.10 6.76 -5.23
N GLY A 26 12.03 6.37 -3.96
CA GLY A 26 10.86 5.64 -3.45
C GLY A 26 9.60 6.48 -3.49
N GLN A 27 9.72 7.77 -3.19
CA GLN A 27 8.58 8.67 -3.26
C GLN A 27 8.09 8.83 -4.70
N ARG A 28 9.01 8.93 -5.66
CA ARG A 28 8.63 9.01 -7.07
C ARG A 28 7.95 7.73 -7.54
N ILE A 29 8.47 6.58 -7.13
CA ILE A 29 7.88 5.29 -7.49
C ILE A 29 6.48 5.17 -6.88
N PHE A 30 6.32 5.54 -5.62
CA PHE A 30 5.01 5.43 -4.98
C PHE A 30 3.99 6.36 -5.63
N LYS A 31 4.41 7.57 -5.99
CA LYS A 31 3.55 8.50 -6.73
C LYS A 31 3.09 7.89 -8.05
N ASP A 32 4.00 7.25 -8.77
CA ASP A 32 3.67 6.56 -10.03
C ASP A 32 2.67 5.42 -9.80
N LEU A 33 2.91 4.61 -8.75
CA LEU A 33 2.00 3.52 -8.42
C LEU A 33 0.60 4.03 -8.12
N LYS A 34 0.48 5.14 -7.39
CA LYS A 34 -0.83 5.72 -7.06
C LYS A 34 -1.57 6.15 -8.33
N LEU A 35 -0.84 6.70 -9.29
CA LEU A 35 -1.45 7.12 -10.55
C LEU A 35 -1.86 5.90 -11.39
N ARG A 36 -1.01 4.89 -11.45
CA ARG A 36 -1.29 3.69 -12.26
C ARG A 36 -2.44 2.88 -11.70
N PHE A 37 -2.54 2.79 -10.38
CA PHE A 37 -3.50 1.91 -9.73
C PHE A 37 -4.69 2.68 -9.17
N HIS A 38 -4.94 3.87 -9.73
CA HIS A 38 -6.20 4.58 -9.60
C HIS A 38 -6.53 5.05 -8.19
N GLU A 39 -5.52 5.49 -7.41
CA GLU A 39 -5.79 5.98 -6.06
C GLU A 39 -6.78 7.15 -6.08
N TYR A 40 -6.66 8.01 -7.08
CA TYR A 40 -7.43 9.25 -7.16
C TYR A 40 -8.71 9.13 -7.96
N GLN A 41 -8.99 7.95 -8.51
CA GLN A 41 -10.23 7.72 -9.25
C GLN A 41 -11.29 7.18 -8.31
N THR A 42 -12.53 7.48 -8.63
CA THR A 42 -13.63 6.87 -7.90
C THR A 42 -13.64 5.37 -8.20
N THR A 43 -13.79 4.57 -7.15
CA THR A 43 -13.89 3.12 -7.29
C THR A 43 -15.32 2.66 -7.52
N HIS A 44 -16.27 3.61 -7.48
CA HIS A 44 -17.67 3.27 -7.67
C HIS A 44 -18.02 3.42 -9.15
N GLN A 45 -18.27 2.30 -9.79
CA GLN A 45 -18.69 2.25 -11.19
C GLN A 45 -20.16 1.87 -11.24
N LYS A 46 -20.98 2.79 -11.71
CA LYS A 46 -22.42 2.57 -11.77
C LYS A 46 -22.73 1.42 -12.73
N GLY A 47 -23.38 0.39 -12.21
CA GLY A 47 -23.82 -0.74 -13.03
C GLY A 47 -22.81 -1.83 -13.26
N ASP A 48 -21.58 -1.71 -12.71
CA ASP A 48 -20.56 -2.75 -12.89
C ASP A 48 -19.87 -3.09 -11.58
N PRO A 49 -20.44 -4.06 -10.83
CA PRO A 49 -19.84 -4.45 -9.54
C PRO A 49 -18.48 -5.15 -9.68
N TYR A 50 -18.22 -5.80 -10.82
CA TYR A 50 -16.94 -6.49 -11.01
C TYR A 50 -15.80 -5.48 -11.21
N GLU A 51 -16.05 -4.44 -11.98
CA GLU A 51 -15.06 -3.40 -12.18
C GLU A 51 -14.79 -2.63 -10.89
N THR A 52 -15.84 -2.36 -10.13
CA THR A 52 -15.70 -1.73 -8.82
C THR A 52 -14.84 -2.58 -7.91
N ALA A 53 -15.07 -3.88 -7.85
CA ALA A 53 -14.28 -4.79 -7.02
C ALA A 53 -12.82 -4.83 -7.46
N PHE A 54 -12.58 -4.80 -8.76
CA PHE A 54 -11.22 -4.78 -9.32
C PHE A 54 -10.48 -3.52 -8.88
N LEU A 55 -11.11 -2.36 -9.01
CA LEU A 55 -10.49 -1.09 -8.61
C LEU A 55 -10.25 -1.03 -7.11
N GLU A 56 -11.18 -1.55 -6.32
CA GLU A 56 -11.02 -1.62 -4.87
C GLU A 56 -9.83 -2.51 -4.50
N GLY A 57 -9.64 -3.62 -5.21
CA GLY A 57 -8.50 -4.50 -5.00
C GLY A 57 -7.18 -3.80 -5.26
N GLN A 58 -7.09 -3.05 -6.37
CA GLN A 58 -5.90 -2.27 -6.67
C GLN A 58 -5.62 -1.23 -5.60
N ARG A 59 -6.66 -0.54 -5.16
CA ARG A 59 -6.54 0.51 -4.16
C ARG A 59 -6.11 -0.04 -2.81
N SER A 60 -6.54 -1.25 -2.47
CA SER A 60 -6.17 -1.86 -1.19
C SER A 60 -4.67 -2.09 -1.07
N VAL A 61 -3.97 -2.37 -2.17
CA VAL A 61 -2.52 -2.52 -2.17
C VAL A 61 -1.86 -1.19 -1.83
N LEU A 62 -2.32 -0.09 -2.44
CA LEU A 62 -1.80 1.24 -2.15
C LEU A 62 -2.03 1.63 -0.70
N ASN A 63 -3.21 1.32 -0.17
CA ASN A 63 -3.54 1.60 1.22
C ASN A 63 -2.66 0.82 2.17
N PHE A 64 -2.33 -0.44 1.83
CA PHE A 64 -1.41 -1.23 2.63
C PHE A 64 -0.02 -0.60 2.67
N ILE A 65 0.50 -0.17 1.52
CA ILE A 65 1.81 0.48 1.45
C ILE A 65 1.82 1.75 2.31
N LYS A 66 0.76 2.57 2.21
CA LYS A 66 0.64 3.78 3.02
C LYS A 66 0.65 3.45 4.51
N ALA A 67 -0.07 2.42 4.90
CA ALA A 67 -0.16 2.03 6.31
C ALA A 67 1.22 1.61 6.83
N MET A 68 1.99 0.88 6.03
CA MET A 68 3.32 0.48 6.43
C MET A 68 4.28 1.67 6.55
N ILE A 69 4.24 2.59 5.58
CA ILE A 69 5.08 3.79 5.60
C ILE A 69 4.76 4.65 6.82
N ASN A 70 3.48 4.78 7.15
CA ASN A 70 3.02 5.67 8.22
C ASN A 70 2.93 4.98 9.58
N SER A 71 3.30 3.72 9.66
CA SER A 71 3.25 2.98 10.92
C SER A 71 4.22 3.58 11.94
N LYS A 72 3.82 3.56 13.19
CA LYS A 72 4.69 4.00 14.27
C LYS A 72 5.71 2.91 14.60
N PRO A 73 6.92 3.30 15.01
CA PRO A 73 7.92 2.32 15.41
C PRO A 73 7.54 1.55 16.67
#